data_2d966e3292fcf8ebb4024e945cadf1f1
#
_entry.id   2d966e3292fcf8ebb4024e945cadf1f1
#
_cell.length_a   1.000
_cell.length_b   1.000
_cell.length_c   1.000
_cell.angle_alpha   90.00
_cell.angle_beta   90.00
_cell.angle_gamma   90.00
#
_symmetry.space_group_name_H-M   'P 1'
#
loop_
_entity.id
_entity.type
_entity.pdbx_description
1 polymer ?
#
loop_
_entity_poly.entity_id
_entity_poly.type
_entity_poly.pdbx_seq_one_letter_code
_entity_poly.pdbx_strand_id
1 'polypeptide(L)'
;MCVLSDLLQYYAKTDPKKFIRYAHPISIVFLFAATVFFFTWEVFFLLPDLIGTEGWFYKANWIVDLVIAYNVWANMLACYRTDCSVARLPKDRLVPGPDEKHLWHHCEDCKQLVPPRSWHCKFCRCCILKRDHHCIFTANCIGHNNHRYFFWFTFYVTLGTAVALVTNFAYMVKYNILLHGPAFIFNIFIWISGSNSPMVKYNLKENVVFSFNLFSVALAGIMLVNQTCIIYRNASFYKREGRYDLGLRKNINIIMGKAGLWTFLSPSIKSPLPHDGAQWQLRKIIK
;
A
#
# COMPACT_ATOMS: atom_id res chain seq x y z
N MET A 1 -11.05 1.78 -19.72
CA MET A 1 -9.93 1.87 -18.74
C MET A 1 -8.63 2.41 -19.35
N CYS A 2 -8.37 2.22 -20.64
CA CYS A 2 -7.14 2.71 -21.29
C CYS A 2 -6.98 4.23 -21.30
N VAL A 3 -8.01 4.99 -21.63
CA VAL A 3 -7.89 6.46 -21.84
C VAL A 3 -7.46 7.20 -20.59
N LEU A 4 -8.00 6.87 -19.41
CA LEU A 4 -7.66 7.53 -18.15
C LEU A 4 -6.23 7.16 -17.70
N SER A 5 -5.85 5.88 -17.87
CA SER A 5 -4.48 5.42 -17.57
C SER A 5 -3.46 6.05 -18.50
N ASP A 6 -3.77 6.17 -19.78
CA ASP A 6 -2.89 6.79 -20.78
C ASP A 6 -2.76 8.30 -20.56
N LEU A 7 -3.86 8.97 -20.18
CA LEU A 7 -3.86 10.39 -19.84
C LEU A 7 -3.03 10.66 -18.57
N LEU A 8 -3.22 9.87 -17.52
CA LEU A 8 -2.44 9.96 -16.30
C LEU A 8 -0.95 9.68 -16.55
N GLN A 9 -0.65 8.70 -17.38
CA GLN A 9 0.71 8.34 -17.75
C GLN A 9 1.36 9.42 -18.63
N TYR A 10 0.58 10.04 -19.52
CA TYR A 10 1.02 11.18 -20.32
C TYR A 10 1.38 12.38 -19.42
N TYR A 11 0.48 12.81 -18.52
CA TYR A 11 0.76 13.90 -17.59
C TYR A 11 1.91 13.60 -16.63
N ALA A 12 2.05 12.38 -16.17
CA ALA A 12 3.17 11.96 -15.32
C ALA A 12 4.51 11.99 -16.05
N LYS A 13 4.51 11.84 -17.39
CA LYS A 13 5.72 11.94 -18.22
C LYS A 13 6.04 13.35 -18.65
N THR A 14 5.04 14.14 -19.04
CA THR A 14 5.22 15.49 -19.59
C THR A 14 5.48 16.56 -18.53
N ASP A 15 4.72 16.52 -17.41
CA ASP A 15 4.91 17.45 -16.30
C ASP A 15 4.77 16.73 -14.95
N PRO A 16 5.84 16.06 -14.49
CA PRO A 16 5.83 15.36 -13.21
C PRO A 16 5.49 16.25 -12.01
N LYS A 17 5.88 17.54 -12.04
CA LYS A 17 5.60 18.48 -10.95
C LYS A 17 4.12 18.76 -10.83
N LYS A 18 3.48 19.06 -11.94
CA LYS A 18 2.06 19.36 -12.01
C LYS A 18 1.25 18.12 -11.62
N PHE A 19 1.66 16.94 -12.08
CA PHE A 19 1.01 15.68 -11.74
C PHE A 19 0.99 15.45 -10.23
N ILE A 20 2.15 15.47 -9.54
CA ILE A 20 2.22 15.19 -8.10
C ILE A 20 1.53 16.26 -7.24
N ARG A 21 1.52 17.52 -7.71
CA ARG A 21 0.85 18.63 -7.02
C ARG A 21 -0.63 18.35 -6.78
N TYR A 22 -1.29 17.64 -7.70
CA TYR A 22 -2.71 17.27 -7.58
C TYR A 22 -2.89 15.82 -7.11
N ALA A 23 -2.09 14.90 -7.61
CA ALA A 23 -2.24 13.48 -7.31
C ALA A 23 -2.05 13.17 -5.83
N HIS A 24 -1.05 13.76 -5.17
CA HIS A 24 -0.79 13.52 -3.75
C HIS A 24 -1.96 13.95 -2.86
N PRO A 25 -2.41 15.23 -2.85
CA PRO A 25 -3.50 15.62 -1.97
C PRO A 25 -4.81 14.90 -2.29
N ILE A 26 -5.13 14.69 -3.56
CA ILE A 26 -6.33 13.95 -3.96
C ILE A 26 -6.31 12.52 -3.41
N SER A 27 -5.17 11.82 -3.56
CA SER A 27 -5.05 10.42 -3.08
C SER A 27 -5.11 10.32 -1.56
N ILE A 28 -4.52 11.27 -0.83
CA ILE A 28 -4.55 11.31 0.62
C ILE A 28 -5.97 11.61 1.12
N VAL A 29 -6.63 12.62 0.54
CA VAL A 29 -8.02 12.97 0.89
C VAL A 29 -8.96 11.82 0.57
N PHE A 30 -8.80 11.18 -0.58
CA PHE A 30 -9.58 9.99 -0.96
C PHE A 30 -9.41 8.85 0.05
N LEU A 31 -8.16 8.52 0.43
CA LEU A 31 -7.90 7.47 1.41
C LEU A 31 -8.52 7.82 2.77
N PHE A 32 -8.42 9.10 3.18
CA PHE A 32 -9.03 9.58 4.41
C PHE A 32 -10.55 9.42 4.36
N ALA A 33 -11.17 9.96 3.36
CA ALA A 33 -12.62 9.88 3.20
C ALA A 33 -13.11 8.42 3.15
N ALA A 34 -12.41 7.55 2.41
CA ALA A 34 -12.75 6.14 2.34
C ALA A 34 -12.60 5.43 3.69
N THR A 35 -11.51 5.70 4.44
CA THR A 35 -11.31 5.10 5.78
C THR A 35 -12.41 5.55 6.74
N VAL A 36 -12.72 6.84 6.80
CA VAL A 36 -13.78 7.38 7.66
C VAL A 36 -15.15 6.83 7.24
N PHE A 37 -15.41 6.77 5.94
CA PHE A 37 -16.66 6.25 5.41
C PHE A 37 -16.88 4.78 5.79
N PHE A 38 -15.92 3.90 5.52
CA PHE A 38 -16.05 2.47 5.85
C PHE A 38 -16.13 2.23 7.35
N PHE A 39 -15.31 2.93 8.14
CA PHE A 39 -15.39 2.86 9.60
C PHE A 39 -16.77 3.26 10.12
N THR A 40 -17.29 4.42 9.69
CA THR A 40 -18.61 4.89 10.15
C THR A 40 -19.75 4.01 9.64
N TRP A 41 -19.66 3.55 8.39
CA TRP A 41 -20.64 2.67 7.79
C TRP A 41 -20.72 1.33 8.53
N GLU A 42 -19.58 0.73 8.84
CA GLU A 42 -19.52 -0.53 9.56
C GLU A 42 -19.99 -0.40 11.01
N VAL A 43 -19.40 0.53 11.75
CA VAL A 43 -19.58 0.63 13.18
C VAL A 43 -20.97 1.18 13.56
N PHE A 44 -21.49 2.15 12.82
CA PHE A 44 -22.75 2.82 13.20
C PHE A 44 -23.98 2.32 12.44
N PHE A 45 -23.80 1.62 11.32
CA PHE A 45 -24.93 1.16 10.51
C PHE A 45 -25.02 -0.35 10.40
N LEU A 46 -23.93 -1.06 10.08
CA LEU A 46 -23.97 -2.50 9.84
C LEU A 46 -23.94 -3.30 11.14
N LEU A 47 -22.97 -3.06 12.01
CA LEU A 47 -22.77 -3.84 13.23
C LEU A 47 -23.94 -3.72 14.22
N PRO A 48 -24.50 -2.53 14.51
CA PRO A 48 -25.66 -2.41 15.38
C PRO A 48 -26.83 -3.24 14.90
N ASP A 49 -27.06 -3.26 13.61
CA ASP A 49 -28.15 -4.00 13.01
C ASP A 49 -27.90 -5.51 12.95
N LEU A 50 -26.64 -5.93 12.76
CA LEU A 50 -26.27 -7.35 12.70
C LEU A 50 -26.23 -8.03 14.07
N ILE A 51 -25.63 -7.38 15.06
CA ILE A 51 -25.28 -7.99 16.37
C ILE A 51 -25.77 -7.19 17.59
N GLY A 52 -26.44 -6.05 17.38
CA GLY A 52 -26.84 -5.13 18.46
C GLY A 52 -25.65 -4.34 19.05
N THR A 53 -25.96 -3.36 19.89
CA THR A 53 -24.95 -2.44 20.48
C THR A 53 -24.47 -2.83 21.87
N GLU A 54 -25.22 -3.65 22.60
CA GLU A 54 -24.96 -3.95 24.01
C GLU A 54 -23.92 -5.05 24.22
N GLY A 55 -23.72 -5.92 23.22
CA GLY A 55 -22.85 -7.08 23.30
C GLY A 55 -21.35 -6.75 23.33
N TRP A 56 -20.57 -7.63 23.95
CA TRP A 56 -19.11 -7.52 23.95
C TRP A 56 -18.50 -7.61 22.55
N PHE A 57 -19.12 -8.32 21.62
CA PHE A 57 -18.70 -8.41 20.22
C PHE A 57 -18.69 -7.05 19.54
N TYR A 58 -19.74 -6.24 19.74
CA TYR A 58 -19.78 -4.89 19.20
C TYR A 58 -18.64 -4.02 19.74
N LYS A 59 -18.41 -4.07 21.05
CA LYS A 59 -17.32 -3.33 21.71
C LYS A 59 -15.93 -3.78 21.23
N ALA A 60 -15.76 -5.10 21.02
CA ALA A 60 -14.53 -5.67 20.51
C ALA A 60 -14.25 -5.23 19.05
N ASN A 61 -15.28 -5.20 18.19
CA ASN A 61 -15.12 -4.69 16.82
C ASN A 61 -14.67 -3.22 16.78
N TRP A 62 -15.22 -2.36 17.65
CA TRP A 62 -14.75 -0.99 17.80
C TRP A 62 -13.24 -0.91 18.02
N ILE A 63 -12.71 -1.72 18.93
CA ILE A 63 -11.28 -1.75 19.24
C ILE A 63 -10.48 -2.22 18.01
N VAL A 64 -10.95 -3.27 17.35
CA VAL A 64 -10.29 -3.82 16.14
C VAL A 64 -10.23 -2.76 15.04
N ASP A 65 -11.35 -2.10 14.75
CA ASP A 65 -11.43 -1.08 13.71
C ASP A 65 -10.57 0.15 14.01
N LEU A 66 -10.53 0.58 15.28
CA LEU A 66 -9.64 1.65 15.72
C LEU A 66 -8.16 1.27 15.58
N VAL A 67 -7.78 0.03 15.92
CA VAL A 67 -6.41 -0.47 15.76
C VAL A 67 -6.03 -0.53 14.27
N ILE A 68 -6.94 -0.99 13.42
CA ILE A 68 -6.74 -1.01 11.97
C ILE A 68 -6.56 0.41 11.44
N ALA A 69 -7.50 1.31 11.74
CA ALA A 69 -7.45 2.70 11.31
C ALA A 69 -6.17 3.42 11.78
N TYR A 70 -5.79 3.24 13.05
CA TYR A 70 -4.52 3.74 13.58
C TYR A 70 -3.33 3.26 12.77
N ASN A 71 -3.24 1.95 12.49
CA ASN A 71 -2.10 1.38 11.78
C ASN A 71 -2.08 1.80 10.30
N VAL A 72 -3.22 1.96 9.64
CA VAL A 72 -3.29 2.52 8.28
C VAL A 72 -2.65 3.91 8.25
N TRP A 73 -3.09 4.81 9.13
CA TRP A 73 -2.64 6.21 9.13
C TRP A 73 -1.23 6.37 9.66
N ALA A 74 -0.87 5.67 10.73
CA ALA A 74 0.44 5.78 11.35
C ALA A 74 1.55 5.22 10.44
N ASN A 75 1.30 4.10 9.74
CA ASN A 75 2.26 3.56 8.78
C ASN A 75 2.35 4.42 7.51
N MET A 76 1.24 4.96 7.01
CA MET A 76 1.24 5.91 5.90
C MET A 76 2.08 7.16 6.24
N LEU A 77 1.86 7.74 7.44
CA LEU A 77 2.60 8.90 7.92
C LEU A 77 4.10 8.57 8.11
N ALA A 78 4.42 7.37 8.59
CA ALA A 78 5.80 6.91 8.71
C ALA A 78 6.47 6.79 7.32
N CYS A 79 5.76 6.28 6.30
CA CYS A 79 6.25 6.30 4.92
C CYS A 79 6.54 7.71 4.43
N TYR A 80 5.61 8.64 4.65
CA TYR A 80 5.75 10.04 4.24
C TYR A 80 6.97 10.72 4.87
N ARG A 81 7.16 10.52 6.18
CA ARG A 81 8.22 11.18 6.95
C ARG A 81 9.61 10.57 6.79
N THR A 82 9.70 9.35 6.27
CA THR A 82 10.99 8.64 6.19
C THR A 82 11.69 8.94 4.88
N ASP A 83 12.86 9.58 4.98
CA ASP A 83 13.73 9.84 3.84
C ASP A 83 14.45 8.55 3.39
N CYS A 84 14.30 8.20 2.13
CA CYS A 84 14.98 7.08 1.46
C CYS A 84 16.00 7.56 0.41
N SER A 85 16.31 8.86 0.37
CA SER A 85 17.24 9.39 -0.62
C SER A 85 18.68 8.92 -0.40
N VAL A 86 19.43 8.76 -1.49
CA VAL A 86 20.86 8.50 -1.46
C VAL A 86 21.61 9.65 -0.80
N ALA A 87 21.10 10.88 -0.94
CA ALA A 87 21.70 12.09 -0.37
C ALA A 87 21.74 12.08 1.17
N ARG A 88 20.95 11.23 1.82
CA ARG A 88 20.98 11.02 3.28
C ARG A 88 22.25 10.31 3.76
N LEU A 89 22.88 9.52 2.89
CA LEU A 89 24.08 8.78 3.26
C LEU A 89 25.28 9.73 3.40
N PRO A 90 26.12 9.51 4.41
CA PRO A 90 27.42 10.19 4.52
C PRO A 90 28.28 9.92 3.27
N LYS A 91 29.13 10.86 2.90
CA LYS A 91 29.94 10.77 1.68
C LYS A 91 30.92 9.58 1.68
N ASP A 92 31.43 9.20 2.84
CA ASP A 92 32.28 8.01 3.05
C ASP A 92 31.55 6.69 2.76
N ARG A 93 30.22 6.67 2.87
CA ARG A 93 29.38 5.52 2.53
C ARG A 93 29.03 5.46 1.04
N LEU A 94 29.27 6.51 0.28
CA LEU A 94 29.05 6.61 -1.17
C LEU A 94 30.28 6.17 -1.99
N VAL A 95 31.11 5.31 -1.42
CA VAL A 95 32.29 4.74 -2.08
C VAL A 95 32.09 3.23 -2.23
N PRO A 96 32.15 2.69 -3.47
CA PRO A 96 32.02 1.26 -3.70
C PRO A 96 33.21 0.50 -3.10
N GLY A 97 32.92 -0.64 -2.49
CA GLY A 97 33.97 -1.61 -2.13
C GLY A 97 34.69 -2.15 -3.39
N PRO A 98 35.91 -2.73 -3.24
CA PRO A 98 36.70 -3.23 -4.37
C PRO A 98 35.93 -4.16 -5.29
N ASP A 99 35.15 -5.08 -4.72
CA ASP A 99 34.40 -6.10 -5.45
C ASP A 99 33.00 -5.65 -5.89
N GLU A 100 32.53 -4.48 -5.45
CA GLU A 100 31.18 -3.98 -5.69
C GLU A 100 31.08 -2.90 -6.77
N LYS A 101 32.22 -2.40 -7.30
CA LYS A 101 32.23 -1.33 -8.31
C LYS A 101 31.29 -1.61 -9.50
N HIS A 102 31.25 -2.85 -9.97
CA HIS A 102 30.44 -3.27 -11.11
C HIS A 102 28.93 -3.24 -10.83
N LEU A 103 28.50 -3.11 -9.57
CA LEU A 103 27.09 -3.02 -9.14
C LEU A 103 26.61 -1.57 -9.02
N TRP A 104 27.57 -0.65 -8.88
CA TRP A 104 27.28 0.79 -8.81
C TRP A 104 27.08 1.37 -10.20
N HIS A 105 26.29 2.41 -10.32
CA HIS A 105 26.07 3.07 -11.60
C HIS A 105 26.02 4.60 -11.43
N HIS A 106 26.33 5.33 -12.50
CA HIS A 106 26.24 6.78 -12.52
C HIS A 106 24.79 7.21 -12.79
N CYS A 107 24.30 8.18 -12.02
CA CYS A 107 23.01 8.82 -12.28
C CYS A 107 23.26 10.15 -13.01
N GLU A 108 22.81 10.24 -14.26
CA GLU A 108 22.99 11.44 -15.08
C GLU A 108 22.25 12.66 -14.53
N ASP A 109 21.04 12.44 -13.94
CA ASP A 109 20.24 13.53 -13.37
C ASP A 109 20.87 14.09 -12.08
N CYS A 110 21.43 13.23 -11.22
CA CYS A 110 22.05 13.63 -9.94
C CYS A 110 23.54 13.89 -10.05
N LYS A 111 24.17 13.60 -11.21
CA LYS A 111 25.61 13.76 -11.47
C LYS A 111 26.51 13.08 -10.42
N GLN A 112 26.10 11.91 -9.95
CA GLN A 112 26.84 11.17 -8.92
C GLN A 112 26.76 9.65 -9.11
N LEU A 113 27.74 8.94 -8.56
CA LEU A 113 27.72 7.49 -8.45
C LEU A 113 26.72 7.09 -7.37
N VAL A 114 25.89 6.10 -7.64
CA VAL A 114 24.83 5.65 -6.73
C VAL A 114 24.95 4.17 -6.40
N PRO A 115 24.57 3.78 -5.16
CA PRO A 115 24.67 2.41 -4.69
C PRO A 115 23.81 1.44 -5.50
N PRO A 116 24.11 0.13 -5.43
CA PRO A 116 23.28 -0.90 -6.02
C PRO A 116 21.83 -0.80 -5.58
N ARG A 117 20.88 -1.12 -6.49
CA ARG A 117 19.43 -1.06 -6.27
C ARG A 117 18.85 0.34 -6.06
N SER A 118 19.69 1.39 -6.11
CA SER A 118 19.24 2.79 -6.03
C SER A 118 18.93 3.31 -7.42
N TRP A 119 17.82 4.03 -7.58
CA TRP A 119 17.38 4.54 -8.87
C TRP A 119 16.80 5.94 -8.73
N HIS A 120 17.01 6.76 -9.75
CA HIS A 120 16.45 8.12 -9.79
C HIS A 120 14.92 8.10 -9.84
N CYS A 121 14.30 8.96 -9.08
CA CYS A 121 12.86 9.21 -9.13
C CYS A 121 12.57 10.60 -9.68
N LYS A 122 11.93 10.69 -10.83
CA LYS A 122 11.55 11.95 -11.47
C LYS A 122 10.61 12.82 -10.61
N PHE A 123 9.76 12.17 -9.79
CA PHE A 123 8.86 12.86 -8.89
C PHE A 123 9.57 13.42 -7.66
N CYS A 124 10.44 12.63 -7.01
CA CYS A 124 11.25 13.08 -5.87
C CYS A 124 12.50 13.86 -6.29
N ARG A 125 12.93 13.78 -7.56
CA ARG A 125 14.12 14.40 -8.16
C ARG A 125 15.41 14.04 -7.44
N CYS A 126 15.49 12.84 -6.93
CA CYS A 126 16.68 12.32 -6.30
C CYS A 126 16.74 10.79 -6.48
N CYS A 127 17.91 10.22 -6.26
CA CYS A 127 18.10 8.79 -6.22
C CYS A 127 17.62 8.24 -4.88
N ILE A 128 16.89 7.13 -4.92
CA ILE A 128 16.27 6.47 -3.78
C ILE A 128 16.93 5.13 -3.55
N LEU A 129 17.34 4.86 -2.32
CA LEU A 129 17.96 3.61 -1.87
C LEU A 129 16.98 2.44 -2.01
N LYS A 130 17.40 1.36 -2.65
CA LYS A 130 16.55 0.19 -2.93
C LYS A 130 15.17 0.63 -3.41
N ARG A 131 15.14 1.45 -4.46
CA ARG A 131 13.89 2.02 -4.95
C ARG A 131 12.90 0.94 -5.36
N ASP A 132 11.71 0.99 -4.74
CA ASP A 132 10.59 0.15 -5.12
C ASP A 132 9.70 0.91 -6.14
N HIS A 133 8.97 1.90 -5.68
CA HIS A 133 8.13 2.76 -6.52
C HIS A 133 7.96 4.14 -5.87
N HIS A 134 7.36 5.08 -6.60
CA HIS A 134 6.84 6.32 -6.05
C HIS A 134 5.35 6.13 -5.74
N CYS A 135 4.95 6.37 -4.50
CA CYS A 135 3.59 6.13 -4.04
C CYS A 135 2.82 7.45 -3.86
N ILE A 136 1.70 7.59 -4.58
CA ILE A 136 0.86 8.79 -4.48
C ILE A 136 0.14 8.91 -3.14
N PHE A 137 -0.21 7.79 -2.50
CA PHE A 137 -0.87 7.77 -1.20
C PHE A 137 0.05 8.18 -0.05
N THR A 138 1.33 7.87 -0.14
CA THR A 138 2.32 8.24 0.87
C THR A 138 3.08 9.52 0.50
N ALA A 139 2.80 10.10 -0.67
CA ALA A 139 3.47 11.27 -1.24
C ALA A 139 5.01 11.18 -1.20
N ASN A 140 5.56 9.98 -1.29
CA ASN A 140 6.98 9.68 -1.17
C ASN A 140 7.36 8.43 -1.96
N CYS A 141 8.65 8.23 -2.22
CA CYS A 141 9.15 6.96 -2.71
C CYS A 141 9.20 5.91 -1.60
N ILE A 142 8.82 4.70 -1.97
CA ILE A 142 9.07 3.51 -1.17
C ILE A 142 10.45 2.97 -1.53
N GLY A 143 11.29 2.83 -0.51
CA GLY A 143 12.68 2.41 -0.64
C GLY A 143 13.17 1.70 0.61
N HIS A 144 14.49 1.64 0.81
CA HIS A 144 15.11 0.85 1.88
C HIS A 144 14.58 1.17 3.29
N ASN A 145 14.48 2.46 3.63
CA ASN A 145 14.23 2.88 5.01
C ASN A 145 12.75 2.81 5.43
N ASN A 146 11.82 2.86 4.47
CA ASN A 146 10.38 2.91 4.74
C ASN A 146 9.59 1.72 4.21
N HIS A 147 10.26 0.72 3.64
CA HIS A 147 9.58 -0.44 3.03
C HIS A 147 8.71 -1.20 4.04
N ARG A 148 9.16 -1.36 5.31
CA ARG A 148 8.39 -2.03 6.36
C ARG A 148 7.06 -1.31 6.64
N TYR A 149 7.08 0.02 6.67
CA TYR A 149 5.89 0.82 6.91
C TYR A 149 4.90 0.69 5.76
N PHE A 150 5.40 0.67 4.52
CA PHE A 150 4.57 0.44 3.35
C PHE A 150 3.93 -0.96 3.34
N PHE A 151 4.69 -1.98 3.74
CA PHE A 151 4.15 -3.34 3.87
C PHE A 151 3.00 -3.39 4.89
N TRP A 152 3.19 -2.84 6.09
CA TRP A 152 2.13 -2.83 7.10
C TRP A 152 0.98 -1.91 6.73
N PHE A 153 1.23 -0.81 6.04
CA PHE A 153 0.18 0.02 5.46
C PHE A 153 -0.72 -0.81 4.52
N THR A 154 -0.14 -1.52 3.55
CA THR A 154 -0.92 -2.35 2.62
C THR A 154 -1.61 -3.52 3.33
N PHE A 155 -0.97 -4.11 4.34
CA PHE A 155 -1.56 -5.17 5.17
C PHE A 155 -2.81 -4.67 5.89
N TYR A 156 -2.74 -3.53 6.58
CA TYR A 156 -3.88 -3.01 7.34
C TYR A 156 -5.00 -2.46 6.45
N VAL A 157 -4.69 -1.90 5.29
CA VAL A 157 -5.71 -1.55 4.29
C VAL A 157 -6.43 -2.80 3.80
N THR A 158 -5.69 -3.87 3.50
CA THR A 158 -6.28 -5.15 3.07
C THR A 158 -7.13 -5.76 4.17
N LEU A 159 -6.62 -5.77 5.42
CA LEU A 159 -7.35 -6.31 6.57
C LEU A 159 -8.65 -5.54 6.82
N GLY A 160 -8.59 -4.20 6.88
CA GLY A 160 -9.77 -3.38 7.12
C GLY A 160 -10.83 -3.51 6.02
N THR A 161 -10.39 -3.48 4.77
CA THR A 161 -11.33 -3.69 3.65
C THR A 161 -11.89 -5.10 3.61
N ALA A 162 -11.14 -6.13 4.04
CA ALA A 162 -11.63 -7.51 4.15
C ALA A 162 -12.64 -7.68 5.29
N VAL A 163 -12.40 -7.08 6.46
CA VAL A 163 -13.36 -7.07 7.58
C VAL A 163 -14.65 -6.40 7.13
N ALA A 164 -14.57 -5.19 6.56
CA ALA A 164 -15.73 -4.48 6.03
C ALA A 164 -16.47 -5.28 4.95
N LEU A 165 -15.76 -6.04 4.10
CA LEU A 165 -16.40 -6.89 3.08
C LEU A 165 -17.22 -8.01 3.71
N VAL A 166 -16.69 -8.67 4.74
CA VAL A 166 -17.38 -9.74 5.47
C VAL A 166 -18.65 -9.20 6.14
N THR A 167 -18.56 -8.04 6.80
CA THR A 167 -19.67 -7.38 7.48
C THR A 167 -20.75 -6.95 6.49
N ASN A 168 -20.35 -6.31 5.37
CA ASN A 168 -21.27 -5.94 4.29
C ASN A 168 -21.97 -7.18 3.69
N PHE A 169 -21.22 -8.25 3.46
CA PHE A 169 -21.77 -9.50 2.93
C PHE A 169 -22.81 -10.10 3.90
N ALA A 170 -22.49 -10.18 5.20
CA ALA A 170 -23.41 -10.68 6.22
C ALA A 170 -24.71 -9.84 6.28
N TYR A 171 -24.58 -8.52 6.17
CA TYR A 171 -25.72 -7.62 6.10
C TYR A 171 -26.60 -7.90 4.86
N MET A 172 -25.97 -8.02 3.68
CA MET A 172 -26.70 -8.31 2.44
C MET A 172 -27.42 -9.66 2.52
N VAL A 173 -26.82 -10.70 3.11
CA VAL A 173 -27.45 -12.01 3.33
C VAL A 173 -28.64 -11.89 4.28
N LYS A 174 -28.50 -11.20 5.43
CA LYS A 174 -29.57 -10.98 6.40
C LYS A 174 -30.84 -10.39 5.77
N TYR A 175 -30.64 -9.43 4.87
CA TYR A 175 -31.74 -8.71 4.19
C TYR A 175 -32.10 -9.27 2.81
N ASN A 176 -31.58 -10.43 2.43
CA ASN A 176 -31.80 -11.07 1.13
C ASN A 176 -31.47 -10.19 -0.07
N ILE A 177 -30.56 -9.22 0.08
CA ILE A 177 -30.23 -8.25 -0.98
C ILE A 177 -29.60 -8.95 -2.18
N LEU A 178 -28.72 -9.94 -1.94
CA LEU A 178 -28.08 -10.73 -3.00
C LEU A 178 -29.03 -11.69 -3.72
N LEU A 179 -30.08 -12.15 -3.05
CA LEU A 179 -30.99 -13.14 -3.59
C LEU A 179 -32.05 -12.55 -4.53
N HIS A 180 -32.28 -11.22 -4.46
CA HIS A 180 -33.33 -10.55 -5.24
C HIS A 180 -32.80 -9.82 -6.48
N GLY A 181 -31.50 -9.80 -6.73
CA GLY A 181 -30.91 -9.11 -7.87
C GLY A 181 -29.92 -9.95 -8.67
N PRO A 182 -30.13 -10.08 -10.01
CA PRO A 182 -29.09 -10.65 -10.84
C PRO A 182 -27.90 -9.68 -10.86
N ALA A 183 -26.77 -10.14 -10.35
CA ALA A 183 -25.46 -9.55 -10.51
C ALA A 183 -25.35 -8.07 -10.05
N PHE A 184 -25.02 -7.88 -8.79
CA PHE A 184 -24.69 -6.54 -8.22
C PHE A 184 -23.73 -5.72 -9.09
N ILE A 185 -22.87 -6.36 -9.90
CA ILE A 185 -21.99 -5.72 -10.88
C ILE A 185 -22.79 -4.99 -11.96
N PHE A 186 -23.95 -5.51 -12.37
CA PHE A 186 -24.81 -4.88 -13.37
C PHE A 186 -25.66 -3.74 -12.78
N ASN A 187 -25.88 -3.67 -11.47
CA ASN A 187 -26.69 -2.61 -10.87
C ASN A 187 -26.08 -1.21 -11.08
N ILE A 188 -24.75 -1.08 -11.13
CA ILE A 188 -24.08 0.18 -11.49
C ILE A 188 -24.39 0.54 -12.95
N PHE A 189 -24.33 -0.42 -13.87
CA PHE A 189 -24.66 -0.19 -15.28
C PHE A 189 -26.14 0.11 -15.47
N ILE A 190 -27.04 -0.57 -14.75
CA ILE A 190 -28.48 -0.31 -14.79
C ILE A 190 -28.81 1.08 -14.24
N TRP A 191 -28.14 1.51 -13.17
CA TRP A 191 -28.30 2.86 -12.64
C TRP A 191 -27.82 3.94 -13.62
N ILE A 192 -26.65 3.72 -14.26
CA ILE A 192 -26.12 4.63 -15.29
C ILE A 192 -27.05 4.67 -16.53
N SER A 193 -27.68 3.54 -16.87
CA SER A 193 -28.60 3.45 -18.01
C SER A 193 -30.00 4.05 -17.73
N GLY A 194 -30.24 4.57 -16.53
CA GLY A 194 -31.51 5.25 -16.18
C GLY A 194 -32.71 4.33 -15.98
N SER A 195 -32.50 3.04 -15.76
CA SER A 195 -33.57 2.08 -15.49
C SER A 195 -34.33 2.44 -14.21
N ASN A 196 -35.66 2.61 -14.31
CA ASN A 196 -36.56 2.96 -13.22
C ASN A 196 -37.11 1.74 -12.45
N SER A 197 -36.47 0.58 -12.52
CA SER A 197 -36.92 -0.61 -11.79
C SER A 197 -36.99 -0.33 -10.28
N PRO A 198 -38.14 -0.52 -9.62
CA PRO A 198 -38.26 -0.27 -8.17
C PRO A 198 -37.30 -1.10 -7.33
N MET A 199 -36.99 -2.33 -7.75
CA MET A 199 -36.06 -3.22 -7.05
C MET A 199 -34.62 -2.71 -7.07
N VAL A 200 -34.19 -2.04 -8.16
CA VAL A 200 -32.85 -1.48 -8.28
C VAL A 200 -32.69 -0.25 -7.38
N LYS A 201 -33.74 0.55 -7.22
CA LYS A 201 -33.71 1.74 -6.35
C LYS A 201 -33.65 1.38 -4.87
N TYR A 202 -34.25 0.27 -4.44
CA TYR A 202 -34.39 -0.05 -3.02
C TYR A 202 -33.08 -0.46 -2.35
N ASN A 203 -32.15 -1.10 -3.09
CA ASN A 203 -30.89 -1.62 -2.53
C ASN A 203 -29.64 -1.02 -3.20
N LEU A 204 -29.79 0.12 -3.86
CA LEU A 204 -28.71 0.71 -4.66
C LEU A 204 -27.50 1.07 -3.81
N LYS A 205 -27.71 1.71 -2.65
CA LYS A 205 -26.60 2.15 -1.77
C LYS A 205 -25.78 0.98 -1.26
N GLU A 206 -26.41 -0.10 -0.80
CA GLU A 206 -25.78 -1.31 -0.30
C GLU A 206 -24.96 -2.00 -1.39
N ASN A 207 -25.52 -2.13 -2.59
CA ASN A 207 -24.83 -2.70 -3.74
C ASN A 207 -23.64 -1.85 -4.19
N VAL A 208 -23.74 -0.53 -4.18
CA VAL A 208 -22.64 0.38 -4.52
C VAL A 208 -21.52 0.28 -3.49
N VAL A 209 -21.85 0.32 -2.18
CA VAL A 209 -20.88 0.20 -1.10
C VAL A 209 -20.17 -1.15 -1.16
N PHE A 210 -20.92 -2.24 -1.33
CA PHE A 210 -20.36 -3.58 -1.45
C PHE A 210 -19.42 -3.71 -2.66
N SER A 211 -19.82 -3.20 -3.83
CA SER A 211 -19.01 -3.22 -5.05
C SER A 211 -17.71 -2.43 -4.88
N PHE A 212 -17.81 -1.24 -4.28
CA PHE A 212 -16.64 -0.41 -3.99
C PHE A 212 -15.69 -1.08 -3.00
N ASN A 213 -16.25 -1.74 -1.96
CA ASN A 213 -15.47 -2.49 -0.99
C ASN A 213 -14.79 -3.71 -1.62
N LEU A 214 -15.50 -4.48 -2.44
CA LEU A 214 -14.94 -5.63 -3.16
C LEU A 214 -13.77 -5.21 -4.07
N PHE A 215 -13.92 -4.09 -4.79
CA PHE A 215 -12.84 -3.52 -5.59
C PHE A 215 -11.64 -3.10 -4.71
N SER A 216 -11.91 -2.49 -3.57
CA SER A 216 -10.87 -2.04 -2.63
C SER A 216 -10.07 -3.20 -2.06
N VAL A 217 -10.74 -4.29 -1.63
CA VAL A 217 -10.08 -5.53 -1.17
C VAL A 217 -9.22 -6.13 -2.28
N ALA A 218 -9.73 -6.20 -3.50
CA ALA A 218 -8.99 -6.77 -4.63
C ALA A 218 -7.70 -5.97 -4.90
N LEU A 219 -7.79 -4.64 -4.98
CA LEU A 219 -6.63 -3.79 -5.20
C LEU A 219 -5.62 -3.86 -4.05
N ALA A 220 -6.07 -3.73 -2.80
CA ALA A 220 -5.21 -3.79 -1.64
C ALA A 220 -4.57 -5.18 -1.50
N GLY A 221 -5.33 -6.25 -1.73
CA GLY A 221 -4.84 -7.62 -1.71
C GLY A 221 -3.77 -7.90 -2.77
N ILE A 222 -3.97 -7.44 -4.00
CA ILE A 222 -2.96 -7.54 -5.07
C ILE A 222 -1.67 -6.81 -4.66
N MET A 223 -1.78 -5.61 -4.08
CA MET A 223 -0.63 -4.87 -3.58
C MET A 223 0.09 -5.62 -2.46
N LEU A 224 -0.66 -6.17 -1.49
CA LEU A 224 -0.10 -6.96 -0.39
C LEU A 224 0.62 -8.22 -0.89
N VAL A 225 0.02 -8.97 -1.81
CA VAL A 225 0.64 -10.15 -2.43
C VAL A 225 1.94 -9.76 -3.14
N ASN A 226 1.93 -8.68 -3.93
CA ASN A 226 3.14 -8.17 -4.57
C ASN A 226 4.23 -7.83 -3.54
N GLN A 227 3.88 -7.12 -2.47
CA GLN A 227 4.84 -6.76 -1.42
C GLN A 227 5.38 -7.99 -0.68
N THR A 228 4.54 -8.99 -0.45
CA THR A 228 4.95 -10.28 0.13
C THR A 228 5.95 -10.99 -0.78
N CYS A 229 5.70 -11.05 -2.08
CA CYS A 229 6.63 -11.62 -3.06
C CYS A 229 7.96 -10.86 -3.13
N ILE A 230 7.92 -9.52 -3.03
CA ILE A 230 9.11 -8.66 -3.00
C ILE A 230 9.95 -8.95 -1.74
N ILE A 231 9.33 -9.10 -0.58
CA ILE A 231 10.00 -9.45 0.67
C ILE A 231 10.58 -10.86 0.60
N TYR A 232 9.77 -11.82 0.15
CA TYR A 232 10.19 -13.22 0.02
C TYR A 232 11.48 -13.36 -0.79
N ARG A 233 11.61 -12.64 -1.90
CA ARG A 233 12.76 -12.68 -2.81
C ARG A 233 13.82 -11.61 -2.52
N ASN A 234 13.62 -10.75 -1.52
CA ASN A 234 14.39 -9.52 -1.32
C ASN A 234 14.58 -8.74 -2.62
N ALA A 235 13.54 -8.60 -3.41
CA ALA A 235 13.54 -7.90 -4.68
C ALA A 235 13.14 -6.40 -4.49
N SER A 236 12.84 -5.73 -5.59
CA SER A 236 12.07 -4.48 -5.65
C SER A 236 11.11 -4.57 -6.83
N PHE A 237 10.07 -3.77 -6.83
CA PHE A 237 9.14 -3.71 -7.97
C PHE A 237 9.86 -3.21 -9.23
N TYR A 238 10.79 -2.27 -9.07
CA TYR A 238 11.56 -1.69 -10.17
C TYR A 238 12.49 -2.69 -10.85
N LYS A 239 13.14 -3.57 -10.06
CA LYS A 239 14.06 -4.60 -10.58
C LYS A 239 14.01 -5.88 -9.74
N ARG A 240 13.55 -6.95 -10.36
CA ARG A 240 13.41 -8.26 -9.71
C ARG A 240 14.65 -9.12 -9.91
N GLU A 241 15.70 -8.83 -9.16
CA GLU A 241 16.97 -9.58 -9.23
C GLU A 241 17.05 -10.62 -8.10
N GLY A 242 17.23 -11.90 -8.45
CA GLY A 242 17.38 -13.00 -7.48
C GLY A 242 18.71 -13.03 -6.72
N ARG A 243 19.70 -12.23 -7.18
CA ARG A 243 21.06 -12.20 -6.56
C ARG A 243 21.10 -11.70 -5.11
N TYR A 244 20.06 -11.02 -4.66
CA TYR A 244 19.95 -10.48 -3.30
C TYR A 244 19.09 -11.32 -2.37
N ASP A 245 18.58 -12.44 -2.84
CA ASP A 245 17.79 -13.38 -2.04
C ASP A 245 18.72 -14.20 -1.10
N LEU A 246 18.66 -13.89 0.18
CA LEU A 246 19.46 -14.53 1.23
C LEU A 246 18.68 -15.56 2.04
N GLY A 247 17.46 -15.89 1.59
CA GLY A 247 16.49 -16.73 2.28
C GLY A 247 15.55 -15.93 3.18
N LEU A 248 14.35 -16.47 3.39
CA LEU A 248 13.20 -15.78 3.97
C LEU A 248 13.51 -15.02 5.27
N ARG A 249 14.18 -15.68 6.23
CA ARG A 249 14.48 -15.09 7.54
C ARG A 249 15.35 -13.83 7.41
N LYS A 250 16.40 -13.89 6.57
CA LYS A 250 17.29 -12.75 6.34
C LYS A 250 16.58 -11.66 5.54
N ASN A 251 15.79 -12.05 4.54
CA ASN A 251 15.01 -11.11 3.71
C ASN A 251 14.02 -10.31 4.56
N ILE A 252 13.30 -10.97 5.48
CA ILE A 252 12.42 -10.30 6.44
C ILE A 252 13.22 -9.33 7.32
N ASN A 253 14.36 -9.74 7.87
CA ASN A 253 15.19 -8.88 8.73
C ASN A 253 15.72 -7.64 8.00
N ILE A 254 16.06 -7.75 6.71
CA ILE A 254 16.52 -6.63 5.88
C ILE A 254 15.41 -5.55 5.75
N ILE A 255 14.16 -5.94 5.75
CA ILE A 255 13.03 -5.02 5.52
C ILE A 255 12.38 -4.59 6.83
N MET A 256 12.14 -5.54 7.75
CA MET A 256 11.45 -5.29 9.02
C MET A 256 12.41 -4.82 10.12
N GLY A 257 13.71 -5.05 9.96
CA GLY A 257 14.72 -4.74 10.97
C GLY A 257 14.74 -5.75 12.12
N LYS A 258 15.45 -5.39 13.20
CA LYS A 258 15.74 -6.27 14.35
C LYS A 258 14.48 -6.82 15.04
N ALA A 259 13.41 -6.04 15.14
CA ALA A 259 12.14 -6.47 15.75
C ALA A 259 11.34 -7.40 14.82
N GLY A 260 11.71 -7.54 13.55
CA GLY A 260 11.08 -8.45 12.61
C GLY A 260 9.58 -8.18 12.47
N LEU A 261 8.79 -9.25 12.46
CA LEU A 261 7.34 -9.15 12.28
C LEU A 261 6.61 -8.45 13.43
N TRP A 262 7.20 -8.34 14.64
CA TRP A 262 6.58 -7.60 15.74
C TRP A 262 6.30 -6.12 15.43
N THR A 263 6.94 -5.58 14.39
CA THR A 263 6.64 -4.24 13.87
C THR A 263 5.21 -4.08 13.35
N PHE A 264 4.43 -5.18 13.23
CA PHE A 264 3.02 -5.12 12.87
C PHE A 264 2.18 -4.36 13.90
N LEU A 265 2.52 -4.45 15.18
CA LEU A 265 1.73 -3.83 16.25
C LEU A 265 1.68 -2.30 16.13
N SER A 266 2.78 -1.68 15.73
CA SER A 266 2.84 -0.22 15.55
C SER A 266 4.10 0.19 14.77
N PRO A 267 4.03 1.21 13.91
CA PRO A 267 5.20 1.81 13.27
C PRO A 267 6.16 2.45 14.27
N SER A 268 5.71 2.77 15.49
CA SER A 268 6.53 3.36 16.56
C SER A 268 7.55 2.38 17.16
N ILE A 269 7.41 1.08 16.90
CA ILE A 269 8.37 0.07 17.37
C ILE A 269 9.74 0.32 16.74
N LYS A 270 10.73 0.58 17.60
CA LYS A 270 12.13 0.75 17.16
C LYS A 270 12.66 -0.55 16.59
N SER A 271 12.99 -0.56 15.32
CA SER A 271 13.52 -1.72 14.61
C SER A 271 14.61 -1.28 13.64
N PRO A 272 15.86 -1.13 14.11
CA PRO A 272 16.97 -0.73 13.26
C PRO A 272 17.20 -1.76 12.17
N LEU A 273 17.45 -1.27 10.96
CA LEU A 273 17.79 -2.09 9.81
C LEU A 273 19.23 -2.62 9.93
N PRO A 274 19.54 -3.78 9.34
CA PRO A 274 20.86 -4.40 9.46
C PRO A 274 21.97 -3.64 8.71
N HIS A 275 21.62 -2.78 7.75
CA HIS A 275 22.53 -1.94 6.98
C HIS A 275 21.82 -0.67 6.48
N ASP A 276 22.60 0.26 5.92
CA ASP A 276 22.15 1.58 5.49
C ASP A 276 21.55 1.64 4.06
N GLY A 277 21.60 0.54 3.32
CA GLY A 277 21.10 0.44 1.96
C GLY A 277 22.14 0.78 0.86
N ALA A 278 23.39 1.08 1.22
CA ALA A 278 24.46 1.30 0.25
C ALA A 278 25.15 0.00 -0.16
N GLN A 279 25.46 -0.85 0.81
CA GLN A 279 26.16 -2.11 0.58
C GLN A 279 25.19 -3.28 0.74
N TRP A 280 25.28 -4.25 -0.17
CA TRP A 280 24.34 -5.36 -0.25
C TRP A 280 25.07 -6.70 -0.29
N GLN A 281 24.71 -7.61 0.62
CA GLN A 281 25.17 -8.99 0.55
C GLN A 281 24.54 -9.69 -0.66
N LEU A 282 25.36 -10.34 -1.46
CA LEU A 282 24.93 -11.17 -2.58
C LEU A 282 24.73 -12.61 -2.14
N ARG A 283 23.80 -13.30 -2.79
CA ARG A 283 23.62 -14.74 -2.65
C ARG A 283 24.90 -15.45 -3.15
N LYS A 284 25.49 -16.30 -2.32
CA LYS A 284 26.56 -17.18 -2.77
C LYS A 284 26.00 -18.18 -3.78
N ILE A 285 26.46 -18.13 -5.01
CA ILE A 285 26.20 -19.19 -6.00
C ILE A 285 27.12 -20.33 -5.64
N ILE A 286 26.56 -21.36 -5.01
CA ILE A 286 27.29 -22.63 -4.85
C ILE A 286 27.35 -23.22 -6.27
N LYS A 287 28.55 -23.22 -6.86
CA LYS A 287 28.83 -23.89 -8.11
C LYS A 287 28.83 -25.41 -7.89
#